data_d2ef74c604968feb11abe7e148ce1487
#
_entry.id   d2ef74c604968feb11abe7e148ce1487
#
_cell.length_a   1.000
_cell.length_b   1.000
_cell.length_c   1.000
_cell.angle_alpha   90.00
_cell.angle_beta   90.00
_cell.angle_gamma   90.00
#
_symmetry.space_group_name_H-M   'P 1'
#
loop_
_entity.id
_entity.type
_entity.pdbx_description
1 polymer ?
#
loop_
_entity_poly.entity_id
_entity_poly.type
_entity_poly.pdbx_seq_one_letter_code
_entity_poly.pdbx_strand_id
1 'polypeptide(L)'
;MLSNYNFFLKQVALAMGTISCILTIFIGIWPRFNCSCMWGCCLFASIAWGFSSIIPGKEIRIDFIRRRRIRVKVGDLFDTERGSIVVIPVNNYLDTQLQHDVIGPHTVHGLFIQHYRDKYPRKNLDDEITNAISRDGILSSGSVASRRNVSGKLDKYPLGTVVRLFEEDKQYYLVVATEFDENNHVI
;
A
#
# COMPACT_ATOMS: atom_id res chain seq x y z
N MET A 1 -12.31 10.57 -3.68
CA MET A 1 -13.24 10.23 -4.76
C MET A 1 -13.40 11.35 -5.79
N LEU A 2 -13.63 12.60 -5.40
CA LEU A 2 -13.81 13.76 -6.31
C LEU A 2 -12.61 14.05 -7.23
N SER A 3 -11.38 13.82 -6.79
CA SER A 3 -10.16 14.05 -7.57
C SER A 3 -10.06 13.16 -8.81
N ASN A 4 -10.43 11.88 -8.69
CA ASN A 4 -10.38 10.94 -9.82
C ASN A 4 -11.46 11.21 -10.86
N TYR A 5 -12.63 11.71 -10.42
CA TYR A 5 -13.70 12.10 -11.33
C TYR A 5 -13.32 13.31 -12.19
N ASN A 6 -12.73 14.34 -11.58
CA ASN A 6 -12.25 15.51 -12.30
C ASN A 6 -11.11 15.17 -13.27
N PHE A 7 -10.23 14.26 -12.91
CA PHE A 7 -9.18 13.77 -13.79
C PHE A 7 -9.78 13.02 -14.99
N PHE A 8 -10.74 12.12 -14.74
CA PHE A 8 -11.46 11.40 -15.81
C PHE A 8 -12.11 12.36 -16.79
N LEU A 9 -12.89 13.32 -16.30
CA LEU A 9 -13.56 14.30 -17.17
C LEU A 9 -12.56 15.11 -18.02
N LYS A 10 -11.42 15.50 -17.46
CA LYS A 10 -10.35 16.16 -18.21
C LYS A 10 -9.81 15.30 -19.35
N GLN A 11 -9.55 14.01 -19.08
CA GLN A 11 -9.03 13.08 -20.09
C GLN A 11 -10.05 12.83 -21.22
N VAL A 12 -11.32 12.65 -20.87
CA VAL A 12 -12.40 12.50 -21.87
C VAL A 12 -12.54 13.77 -22.71
N ALA A 13 -12.54 14.94 -22.08
CA ALA A 13 -12.65 16.21 -22.82
C ALA A 13 -11.45 16.46 -23.75
N LEU A 14 -10.24 16.12 -23.32
CA LEU A 14 -9.03 16.24 -24.13
C LEU A 14 -9.06 15.28 -25.33
N ALA A 15 -9.47 14.02 -25.11
CA ALA A 15 -9.64 13.05 -26.19
C ALA A 15 -10.73 13.47 -27.17
N MET A 16 -11.88 13.95 -26.68
CA MET A 16 -12.94 14.47 -27.56
C MET A 16 -12.47 15.66 -28.39
N GLY A 17 -11.74 16.60 -27.79
CA GLY A 17 -11.20 17.76 -28.51
C GLY A 17 -10.23 17.35 -29.62
N THR A 18 -9.28 16.48 -29.31
CA THR A 18 -8.28 16.03 -30.31
C THR A 18 -8.91 15.23 -31.42
N ILE A 19 -9.79 14.27 -31.12
CA ILE A 19 -10.49 13.44 -32.12
C ILE A 19 -11.40 14.32 -32.99
N SER A 20 -12.15 15.27 -32.41
CA SER A 20 -13.00 16.19 -33.15
C SER A 20 -12.22 17.08 -34.13
N CYS A 21 -11.05 17.62 -33.71
CA CYS A 21 -10.18 18.39 -34.58
C CYS A 21 -9.70 17.58 -35.80
N ILE A 22 -9.22 16.36 -35.56
CA ILE A 22 -8.75 15.47 -36.61
C ILE A 22 -9.89 15.13 -37.59
N LEU A 23 -11.08 14.81 -37.07
CA LEU A 23 -12.25 14.52 -37.85
C LEU A 23 -12.72 15.70 -38.70
N THR A 24 -12.73 16.90 -38.14
CA THR A 24 -13.13 18.11 -38.89
C THR A 24 -12.21 18.35 -40.07
N ILE A 25 -10.90 18.15 -39.89
CA ILE A 25 -9.93 18.25 -40.99
C ILE A 25 -10.21 17.15 -42.05
N PHE A 26 -10.47 15.91 -41.60
CA PHE A 26 -10.70 14.78 -42.50
C PHE A 26 -11.98 14.93 -43.30
N ILE A 27 -13.09 15.38 -42.66
CA ILE A 27 -14.36 15.65 -43.34
C ILE A 27 -14.23 16.82 -44.33
N GLY A 28 -13.43 17.84 -43.98
CA GLY A 28 -13.14 18.96 -44.90
C GLY A 28 -12.44 18.51 -46.18
N ILE A 29 -11.55 17.48 -46.09
CA ILE A 29 -10.87 16.92 -47.26
C ILE A 29 -11.76 15.90 -48.02
N TRP A 30 -12.56 15.11 -47.28
CA TRP A 30 -13.43 14.06 -47.82
C TRP A 30 -14.87 14.15 -47.32
N PRO A 31 -15.73 15.00 -47.88
CA PRO A 31 -17.12 15.22 -47.42
C PRO A 31 -18.03 13.99 -47.44
N ARG A 32 -17.69 12.97 -48.25
CA ARG A 32 -18.48 11.72 -48.36
C ARG A 32 -18.43 10.83 -47.13
N PHE A 33 -17.50 11.09 -46.18
CA PHE A 33 -17.36 10.31 -44.95
C PHE A 33 -18.19 10.86 -43.76
N ASN A 34 -18.98 11.90 -43.96
CA ASN A 34 -19.82 12.45 -42.90
C ASN A 34 -21.06 11.55 -42.67
N CYS A 35 -20.94 10.59 -41.76
CA CYS A 35 -22.08 9.77 -41.36
C CYS A 35 -22.27 9.87 -39.82
N SER A 36 -23.54 9.76 -39.39
CA SER A 36 -23.89 9.85 -37.95
C SER A 36 -23.19 8.80 -37.08
N CYS A 37 -22.86 7.64 -37.64
CA CYS A 37 -22.10 6.59 -36.94
C CYS A 37 -20.70 7.04 -36.51
N MET A 38 -20.04 7.91 -37.28
CA MET A 38 -18.69 8.40 -36.93
C MET A 38 -18.67 9.16 -35.60
N TRP A 39 -19.67 10.01 -35.39
CA TRP A 39 -19.75 10.76 -34.12
C TRP A 39 -19.99 9.84 -32.93
N GLY A 40 -20.79 8.80 -33.09
CA GLY A 40 -20.98 7.76 -32.07
C GLY A 40 -19.69 7.01 -31.78
N CYS A 41 -18.92 6.62 -32.78
CA CYS A 41 -17.63 5.96 -32.63
C CYS A 41 -16.61 6.86 -31.90
N CYS A 42 -16.59 8.16 -32.22
CA CYS A 42 -15.70 9.11 -31.58
C CYS A 42 -16.03 9.33 -30.10
N LEU A 43 -17.32 9.44 -29.77
CA LEU A 43 -17.77 9.52 -28.39
C LEU A 43 -17.35 8.27 -27.59
N PHE A 44 -17.61 7.10 -28.17
CA PHE A 44 -17.24 5.82 -27.54
C PHE A 44 -15.73 5.70 -27.36
N ALA A 45 -14.93 6.04 -28.37
CA ALA A 45 -13.48 6.01 -28.29
C ALA A 45 -12.94 6.99 -27.20
N SER A 46 -13.54 8.17 -27.08
CA SER A 46 -13.16 9.16 -26.08
C SER A 46 -13.47 8.69 -24.65
N ILE A 47 -14.61 8.05 -24.46
CA ILE A 47 -14.99 7.44 -23.17
C ILE A 47 -14.05 6.27 -22.84
N ALA A 48 -13.77 5.39 -23.79
CA ALA A 48 -12.85 4.26 -23.61
C ALA A 48 -11.44 4.74 -23.27
N TRP A 49 -10.96 5.81 -23.92
CA TRP A 49 -9.69 6.46 -23.57
C TRP A 49 -9.68 6.99 -22.13
N GLY A 50 -10.75 7.68 -21.72
CA GLY A 50 -10.91 8.16 -20.35
C GLY A 50 -10.84 7.03 -19.34
N PHE A 51 -11.53 5.92 -19.57
CA PHE A 51 -11.45 4.74 -18.71
C PHE A 51 -10.05 4.13 -18.67
N SER A 52 -9.38 3.98 -19.81
CA SER A 52 -8.02 3.44 -19.86
C SER A 52 -7.01 4.30 -19.10
N SER A 53 -7.24 5.61 -19.03
CA SER A 53 -6.39 6.57 -18.34
C SER A 53 -6.55 6.53 -16.80
N ILE A 54 -7.67 5.97 -16.31
CA ILE A 54 -7.90 5.80 -14.85
C ILE A 54 -7.29 4.52 -14.34
N ILE A 55 -7.07 3.51 -15.21
CA ILE A 55 -6.42 2.27 -14.78
C ILE A 55 -5.00 2.63 -14.41
N PRO A 56 -4.64 2.63 -13.10
CA PRO A 56 -3.29 2.96 -12.70
C PRO A 56 -2.34 1.96 -13.35
N GLY A 57 -1.31 2.46 -14.00
CA GLY A 57 -0.23 1.60 -14.47
C GLY A 57 0.24 0.74 -13.29
N LYS A 58 0.32 -0.58 -13.49
CA LYS A 58 0.68 -1.53 -12.42
C LYS A 58 2.03 -1.23 -11.75
N GLU A 59 2.85 -0.38 -12.35
CA GLU A 59 4.19 -0.09 -11.87
C GLU A 59 4.62 1.32 -12.29
N ILE A 60 5.08 2.11 -11.32
CA ILE A 60 5.75 3.39 -11.54
C ILE A 60 7.23 3.19 -11.21
N ARG A 61 8.09 3.46 -12.17
CA ARG A 61 9.56 3.42 -11.97
C ARG A 61 10.07 4.85 -11.80
N ILE A 62 10.76 5.09 -10.71
CA ILE A 62 11.41 6.36 -10.42
C ILE A 62 12.91 6.10 -10.33
N ASP A 63 13.67 6.63 -11.29
CA ASP A 63 15.11 6.55 -11.26
C ASP A 63 15.70 7.75 -10.51
N PHE A 64 16.38 7.48 -9.41
CA PHE A 64 17.10 8.52 -8.65
C PHE A 64 18.55 8.66 -9.11
N ILE A 65 19.06 9.89 -8.97
CA ILE A 65 20.48 10.20 -9.15
C ILE A 65 21.32 9.25 -8.27
N ARG A 66 22.37 8.60 -8.83
CA ARG A 66 23.24 7.59 -8.20
C ARG A 66 22.80 6.11 -8.31
N ARG A 67 22.18 5.71 -9.41
CA ARG A 67 21.85 4.29 -9.71
C ARG A 67 20.89 3.61 -8.72
N ARG A 68 20.16 4.34 -7.90
CA ARG A 68 19.10 3.77 -7.06
C ARG A 68 17.79 3.80 -7.82
N ARG A 69 17.11 2.66 -7.90
CA ARG A 69 15.82 2.52 -8.57
C ARG A 69 14.74 2.27 -7.51
N ILE A 70 13.69 3.08 -7.55
CA ILE A 70 12.48 2.84 -6.76
C ILE A 70 11.40 2.40 -7.73
N ARG A 71 10.75 1.27 -7.41
CA ARG A 71 9.58 0.77 -8.13
C ARG A 71 8.39 0.87 -7.21
N VAL A 72 7.37 1.58 -7.64
CA VAL A 72 6.08 1.63 -6.95
C VAL A 72 5.12 0.74 -7.71
N LYS A 73 4.63 -0.31 -7.07
CA LYS A 73 3.67 -1.27 -7.63
C LYS A 73 2.40 -1.28 -6.80
N VAL A 74 1.28 -1.47 -7.47
CA VAL A 74 0.03 -1.86 -6.81
C VAL A 74 -0.01 -3.38 -6.79
N GLY A 75 -0.12 -3.98 -5.62
CA GLY A 75 -0.13 -5.43 -5.46
C GLY A 75 -0.12 -5.85 -4.00
N ASP A 76 0.02 -7.14 -3.77
CA ASP A 76 0.16 -7.70 -2.42
C ASP A 76 1.58 -7.45 -1.91
N LEU A 77 1.69 -6.87 -0.71
CA LEU A 77 2.97 -6.61 -0.02
C LEU A 77 3.73 -7.91 0.28
N PHE A 78 3.01 -9.01 0.45
CA PHE A 78 3.59 -10.31 0.81
C PHE A 78 3.95 -11.17 -0.40
N ASP A 79 3.50 -10.79 -1.60
CA ASP A 79 3.90 -11.43 -2.87
C ASP A 79 5.20 -10.82 -3.39
N THR A 80 6.31 -11.13 -2.71
CA THR A 80 7.65 -10.67 -3.05
C THR A 80 8.59 -11.83 -3.32
N GLU A 81 9.69 -11.56 -4.03
CA GLU A 81 10.72 -12.57 -4.37
C GLU A 81 11.38 -13.15 -3.11
N ARG A 82 11.93 -14.37 -3.23
CA ARG A 82 12.73 -14.98 -2.17
C ARG A 82 13.94 -14.11 -1.82
N GLY A 83 14.25 -14.03 -0.54
CA GLY A 83 15.35 -13.21 -0.03
C GLY A 83 15.03 -11.72 0.07
N SER A 84 13.79 -11.30 -0.26
CA SER A 84 13.40 -9.90 -0.07
C SER A 84 13.18 -9.56 1.40
N ILE A 85 13.38 -8.26 1.70
CA ILE A 85 13.07 -7.68 3.01
C ILE A 85 11.71 -7.00 2.90
N VAL A 86 10.75 -7.43 3.70
CA VAL A 86 9.42 -6.83 3.79
C VAL A 86 9.38 -5.95 5.05
N VAL A 87 9.16 -4.65 4.86
CA VAL A 87 9.10 -3.68 5.96
C VAL A 87 7.65 -3.47 6.38
N ILE A 88 7.35 -3.71 7.66
CA ILE A 88 6.01 -3.63 8.24
C ILE A 88 6.00 -2.54 9.30
N PRO A 89 5.20 -1.47 9.15
CA PRO A 89 4.99 -0.49 10.19
C PRO A 89 4.15 -1.10 11.33
N VAL A 90 4.63 -0.96 12.55
CA VAL A 90 3.98 -1.48 13.77
C VAL A 90 3.86 -0.39 14.84
N ASN A 91 3.06 -0.64 15.88
CA ASN A 91 2.97 0.25 17.03
C ASN A 91 4.13 0.04 18.00
N ASN A 92 4.28 0.98 18.94
CA ASN A 92 5.37 1.01 19.91
C ASN A 92 5.34 -0.11 20.98
N TYR A 93 4.28 -0.90 21.05
CA TYR A 93 4.19 -2.07 21.92
C TYR A 93 4.46 -3.39 21.19
N LEU A 94 4.65 -3.37 19.88
CA LEU A 94 4.82 -4.56 19.04
C LEU A 94 3.69 -5.58 19.23
N ASP A 95 2.45 -5.07 19.31
CA ASP A 95 1.27 -5.89 19.53
C ASP A 95 1.08 -6.93 18.42
N THR A 96 0.48 -8.07 18.78
CA THR A 96 0.15 -9.14 17.82
C THR A 96 -1.33 -9.57 17.93
N GLN A 97 -2.11 -8.91 18.78
CA GLN A 97 -3.52 -9.20 18.97
C GLN A 97 -4.36 -8.43 17.96
N LEU A 98 -5.13 -9.17 17.15
CA LEU A 98 -6.08 -8.59 16.20
C LEU A 98 -7.37 -8.23 16.93
N GLN A 99 -7.46 -7.01 17.37
CA GLN A 99 -8.65 -6.41 17.98
C GLN A 99 -8.85 -5.02 17.42
N HIS A 100 -10.09 -4.62 17.15
CA HIS A 100 -10.38 -3.30 16.56
C HIS A 100 -9.78 -2.12 17.35
N ASP A 101 -9.68 -2.26 18.67
CA ASP A 101 -9.17 -1.22 19.57
C ASP A 101 -7.63 -1.24 19.71
N VAL A 102 -6.94 -2.25 19.16
CA VAL A 102 -5.48 -2.41 19.24
C VAL A 102 -4.86 -2.44 17.85
N ILE A 103 -5.20 -3.45 17.04
CA ILE A 103 -4.73 -3.59 15.67
C ILE A 103 -5.91 -3.95 14.78
N GLY A 104 -6.29 -3.02 13.89
CA GLY A 104 -7.33 -3.27 12.91
C GLY A 104 -6.93 -4.37 11.91
N PRO A 105 -7.79 -5.35 11.61
CA PRO A 105 -7.46 -6.49 10.76
C PRO A 105 -7.13 -6.10 9.31
N HIS A 106 -7.56 -4.91 8.87
CA HIS A 106 -7.32 -4.39 7.51
C HIS A 106 -6.15 -3.41 7.42
N THR A 107 -5.42 -3.20 8.51
CA THR A 107 -4.17 -2.41 8.49
C THR A 107 -3.02 -3.27 7.97
N VAL A 108 -1.94 -2.65 7.49
CA VAL A 108 -0.73 -3.38 7.05
C VAL A 108 -0.19 -4.28 8.17
N HIS A 109 -0.20 -3.78 9.41
CA HIS A 109 0.18 -4.55 10.59
C HIS A 109 -0.75 -5.75 10.82
N GLY A 110 -2.07 -5.54 10.76
CA GLY A 110 -3.05 -6.61 10.93
C GLY A 110 -2.98 -7.67 9.82
N LEU A 111 -2.80 -7.25 8.58
CA LEU A 111 -2.60 -8.16 7.45
C LEU A 111 -1.31 -8.98 7.59
N PHE A 112 -0.23 -8.37 8.11
CA PHE A 112 0.99 -9.10 8.41
C PHE A 112 0.77 -10.20 9.45
N ILE A 113 0.08 -9.89 10.56
CA ILE A 113 -0.21 -10.88 11.60
C ILE A 113 -0.99 -12.07 11.04
N GLN A 114 -2.03 -11.80 10.22
CA GLN A 114 -2.81 -12.86 9.56
C GLN A 114 -1.92 -13.67 8.62
N HIS A 115 -1.20 -13.01 7.71
CA HIS A 115 -0.28 -13.65 6.78
C HIS A 115 0.75 -14.53 7.49
N TYR A 116 1.35 -14.03 8.59
CA TYR A 116 2.34 -14.78 9.35
C TYR A 116 1.76 -16.03 10.00
N ARG A 117 0.58 -15.93 10.63
CA ARG A 117 -0.12 -17.06 11.23
C ARG A 117 -0.51 -18.14 10.21
N ASP A 118 -1.00 -17.73 9.05
CA ASP A 118 -1.42 -18.63 7.99
C ASP A 118 -0.21 -19.36 7.38
N LYS A 119 0.89 -18.65 7.18
CA LYS A 119 2.10 -19.20 6.57
C LYS A 119 2.92 -20.06 7.52
N TYR A 120 2.97 -19.68 8.79
CA TYR A 120 3.76 -20.34 9.83
C TYR A 120 2.90 -20.82 11.01
N PRO A 121 1.95 -21.74 10.82
CA PRO A 121 0.96 -22.10 11.84
C PRO A 121 1.57 -22.78 13.09
N ARG A 122 2.82 -23.23 13.02
CA ARG A 122 3.53 -23.84 14.15
C ARG A 122 4.37 -22.85 14.95
N LYS A 123 4.51 -21.60 14.48
CA LYS A 123 5.27 -20.55 15.15
C LYS A 123 4.35 -19.60 15.87
N ASN A 124 4.76 -19.18 17.05
CA ASN A 124 4.08 -18.10 17.77
C ASN A 124 4.79 -16.77 17.44
N LEU A 125 4.10 -15.85 16.80
CA LEU A 125 4.67 -14.55 16.42
C LEU A 125 5.15 -13.74 17.62
N ASP A 126 4.48 -13.83 18.78
CA ASP A 126 4.93 -13.17 20.00
C ASP A 126 6.27 -13.67 20.49
N ASP A 127 6.46 -14.99 20.48
CA ASP A 127 7.72 -15.63 20.89
C ASP A 127 8.85 -15.23 19.92
N GLU A 128 8.57 -15.22 18.61
CA GLU A 128 9.54 -14.82 17.60
C GLU A 128 9.98 -13.36 17.75
N ILE A 129 9.04 -12.45 18.04
CA ILE A 129 9.34 -11.04 18.32
C ILE A 129 10.18 -10.92 19.60
N THR A 130 9.81 -11.61 20.68
CA THR A 130 10.52 -11.58 21.95
C THR A 130 11.95 -12.12 21.81
N ASN A 131 12.12 -13.22 21.10
CA ASN A 131 13.42 -13.79 20.78
C ASN A 131 14.28 -12.83 19.93
N ALA A 132 13.68 -12.16 18.96
CA ALA A 132 14.37 -11.18 18.12
C ALA A 132 14.82 -9.95 18.92
N ILE A 133 13.97 -9.44 19.81
CA ILE A 133 14.30 -8.36 20.74
C ILE A 133 15.51 -8.73 21.61
N SER A 134 15.48 -9.91 22.20
CA SER A 134 16.55 -10.41 23.05
C SER A 134 17.86 -10.63 22.28
N ARG A 135 17.77 -11.25 21.10
CA ARG A 135 18.91 -11.51 20.20
C ARG A 135 19.61 -10.21 19.77
N ASP A 136 18.82 -9.18 19.41
CA ASP A 136 19.33 -7.93 18.88
C ASP A 136 19.63 -6.89 19.98
N GLY A 137 19.42 -7.22 21.25
CA GLY A 137 19.68 -6.36 22.39
C GLY A 137 18.83 -5.07 22.38
N ILE A 138 17.60 -5.17 21.90
CA ILE A 138 16.69 -4.02 21.78
C ILE A 138 16.15 -3.69 23.19
N LEU A 139 16.38 -2.44 23.61
CA LEU A 139 15.92 -1.96 24.92
C LEU A 139 14.56 -1.27 24.81
N SER A 140 13.68 -1.54 25.76
CA SER A 140 12.44 -0.78 25.92
C SER A 140 12.74 0.64 26.41
N SER A 141 11.94 1.60 26.01
CA SER A 141 12.00 3.00 26.50
C SER A 141 11.28 3.19 27.82
N GLY A 142 10.51 2.18 28.26
CA GLY A 142 9.72 2.19 29.47
C GLY A 142 8.66 1.10 29.45
N SER A 143 7.97 0.95 30.57
CA SER A 143 6.84 0.03 30.70
C SER A 143 5.68 0.76 31.37
N VAL A 144 4.45 0.38 31.04
CA VAL A 144 3.22 0.90 31.67
C VAL A 144 2.66 -0.12 32.63
N ALA A 145 1.93 0.34 33.65
CA ALA A 145 1.36 -0.55 34.68
C ALA A 145 0.20 -1.40 34.12
N SER A 146 -0.55 -0.86 33.17
CA SER A 146 -1.66 -1.55 32.52
C SER A 146 -1.99 -0.90 31.19
N ARG A 147 -2.66 -1.65 30.32
CA ARG A 147 -3.22 -1.15 29.04
C ARG A 147 -4.66 -1.61 28.87
N ARG A 148 -5.46 -0.78 28.24
CA ARG A 148 -6.85 -1.10 27.96
C ARG A 148 -6.93 -2.23 26.92
N ASN A 149 -7.71 -3.27 27.23
CA ASN A 149 -8.04 -4.40 26.34
C ASN A 149 -6.83 -5.22 25.84
N VAL A 150 -5.65 -5.06 26.44
CA VAL A 150 -4.45 -5.82 26.06
C VAL A 150 -3.89 -6.53 27.30
N SER A 151 -3.61 -7.82 27.16
CA SER A 151 -2.92 -8.59 28.17
C SER A 151 -1.48 -8.86 27.74
N GLY A 152 -0.52 -8.49 28.60
CA GLY A 152 0.85 -8.98 28.52
C GLY A 152 1.89 -8.10 27.83
N LYS A 153 1.52 -7.15 26.97
CA LYS A 153 2.51 -6.25 26.34
C LYS A 153 2.46 -4.86 26.92
N LEU A 154 3.33 -4.63 27.89
CA LEU A 154 3.41 -3.39 28.66
C LEU A 154 4.65 -2.56 28.35
N ASP A 155 5.64 -3.15 27.67
CA ASP A 155 6.88 -2.49 27.32
C ASP A 155 6.72 -1.64 26.07
N LYS A 156 7.19 -0.40 26.14
CA LYS A 156 7.23 0.54 25.02
C LYS A 156 8.59 0.53 24.33
N TYR A 157 8.60 0.61 23.03
CA TYR A 157 9.80 0.74 22.21
C TYR A 157 9.81 2.08 21.49
N PRO A 158 10.97 2.74 21.38
CA PRO A 158 11.07 4.04 20.71
C PRO A 158 10.65 3.97 19.23
N LEU A 159 10.13 5.09 18.69
CA LEU A 159 9.92 5.23 17.25
C LEU A 159 11.23 4.97 16.49
N GLY A 160 11.13 4.25 15.39
CA GLY A 160 12.29 3.84 14.59
C GLY A 160 12.97 2.56 15.05
N THR A 161 12.55 1.96 16.18
CA THR A 161 13.02 0.61 16.59
C THR A 161 12.68 -0.39 15.48
N VAL A 162 13.64 -1.26 15.15
CA VAL A 162 13.48 -2.30 14.13
C VAL A 162 13.69 -3.67 14.75
N VAL A 163 12.66 -4.51 14.68
CA VAL A 163 12.73 -5.93 15.06
C VAL A 163 12.84 -6.77 13.79
N ARG A 164 13.86 -7.61 13.70
CA ARG A 164 14.15 -8.42 12.49
C ARG A 164 13.72 -9.87 12.70
N LEU A 165 12.77 -10.31 11.91
CA LEU A 165 12.36 -11.71 11.86
C LEU A 165 12.97 -12.35 10.61
N PHE A 166 13.65 -13.48 10.78
CA PHE A 166 14.29 -14.23 9.71
C PHE A 166 13.51 -15.50 9.44
N GLU A 167 12.96 -15.60 8.25
CA GLU A 167 12.27 -16.80 7.76
C GLU A 167 13.03 -17.39 6.56
N GLU A 168 12.76 -18.65 6.25
CA GLU A 168 13.52 -19.40 5.23
C GLU A 168 13.56 -18.70 3.86
N ASP A 169 12.49 -18.00 3.50
CA ASP A 169 12.33 -17.40 2.18
C ASP A 169 12.34 -15.87 2.19
N LYS A 170 12.11 -15.22 3.34
CA LYS A 170 11.97 -13.77 3.47
C LYS A 170 12.45 -13.26 4.82
N GLN A 171 12.72 -11.97 4.87
CA GLN A 171 12.97 -11.27 6.13
C GLN A 171 11.86 -10.25 6.36
N TYR A 172 11.35 -10.19 7.58
CA TYR A 172 10.37 -9.17 7.98
C TYR A 172 11.04 -8.19 8.95
N TYR A 173 11.00 -6.90 8.60
CA TYR A 173 11.48 -5.84 9.47
C TYR A 173 10.28 -5.10 10.04
N LEU A 174 9.98 -5.34 11.31
CA LEU A 174 8.93 -4.65 12.03
C LEU A 174 9.49 -3.33 12.53
N VAL A 175 9.02 -2.23 11.96
CA VAL A 175 9.49 -0.88 12.29
C VAL A 175 8.45 -0.17 13.12
N VAL A 176 8.82 0.24 14.33
CA VAL A 176 7.95 1.06 15.19
C VAL A 176 7.73 2.42 14.53
N ALA A 177 6.55 2.61 13.95
CA ALA A 177 6.19 3.80 13.19
C ALA A 177 5.06 4.62 13.85
N THR A 178 4.38 4.07 14.85
CA THR A 178 3.24 4.70 15.52
C THR A 178 3.38 4.55 17.03
N GLU A 179 3.17 5.65 17.74
CA GLU A 179 3.15 5.66 19.20
C GLU A 179 1.71 5.65 19.70
N PHE A 180 1.41 4.72 20.61
CA PHE A 180 0.13 4.58 21.29
C PHE A 180 0.26 4.93 22.77
N ASP A 181 -0.79 5.54 23.31
CA ASP A 181 -0.95 5.71 24.74
C ASP A 181 -1.47 4.42 25.44
N GLU A 182 -1.73 4.48 26.73
CA GLU A 182 -2.24 3.37 27.52
C GLU A 182 -3.69 2.97 27.16
N ASN A 183 -4.41 3.85 26.48
CA ASN A 183 -5.76 3.63 26.00
C ASN A 183 -5.81 3.15 24.54
N ASN A 184 -4.64 2.88 23.92
CA ASN A 184 -4.47 2.51 22.54
C ASN A 184 -4.87 3.62 21.54
N HIS A 185 -4.80 4.89 21.94
CA HIS A 185 -4.93 6.01 21.03
C HIS A 185 -3.57 6.39 20.46
N VAL A 186 -3.56 6.82 19.19
CA VAL A 186 -2.36 7.36 18.53
C VAL A 186 -2.02 8.73 19.15
N ILE A 187 -0.77 8.91 19.55
CA ILE A 187 -0.24 10.16 20.09
C ILE A 187 0.35 11.02 18.96
#